data_56235ab6fb56ad8d87de6ace33a20d12
#
_entry.id   56235ab6fb56ad8d87de6ace33a20d12
#
_cell.length_a   1.000
_cell.length_b   1.000
_cell.length_c   1.000
_cell.angle_alpha   90.00
_cell.angle_beta   90.00
_cell.angle_gamma   90.00
#
_symmetry.space_group_name_H-M   'P 1'
#
loop_
_entity.id
_entity.type
_entity.pdbx_description
1 polymer ?
#
loop_
_entity_poly.entity_id
_entity_poly.type
_entity_poly.pdbx_seq_one_letter_code
_entity_poly.pdbx_strand_id
1 'polypeptide(L)'
;MKKLVAMLLSISMIACLFAGCGGGSSSAATSDQTSQPVAEESQKAPEQNEAPAATETEPASEAETSVVDEPTLEQGPTNEWYSEHIGVKDYDLPMFEDGLDLSIFWVQLGAMGGAEQPLKKDLLFWQRVQEKLGVTLTFKQASEAVCNEQYNLMIASGDMTDLIYESNCGAMGATSVYNGGYDKAIEDDVYVDLTDIIPEYAPNYYAILQADDNVRRDLTTDTGKLYSIAMIYDQPQGVREGPLVRADYLEETGMEEPVTTEDWMNVFEKMKNNGVQYPMGVSNSGDIRGGFFCNAFGTSGGHAFKVDLQTDELVYDGTSDELRDFVEFFSRAFKAGYINPDYAYAQMFDDSLQTSGATALFGGMDRDLTNMKTNYGLDLKAVHMTYPEGSEAPKEYNYEYAKQRTSGMKNIVVTASCAEPEKAVQFLDWFYSTDGASAVNFGFEEGESYQVVDGVKQMLPLMLERNEDLVSYQVIYALDEGPGFQIVNKNNPINEDYVNEAKNIWLDYDTSKALFSATPTLAFTAEEAEDMAQINSDIYTHVATEISKFMMGESELNDDTWNAYVADVEAMGLDELQSFYEAAYSRYESR
;
A
#
# COMPACT_ATOMS: atom_id res chain seq x y z
N MET A 1 19.05 17.07 28.93
CA MET A 1 18.25 18.22 29.40
C MET A 1 18.36 19.47 28.49
N LYS A 2 19.54 19.97 28.10
CA LYS A 2 19.61 21.19 27.23
C LYS A 2 19.22 20.96 25.77
N LYS A 3 19.26 19.75 25.22
CA LYS A 3 18.82 19.39 23.85
C LYS A 3 17.33 19.12 23.79
N LEU A 4 16.71 18.63 24.84
CA LEU A 4 15.26 18.37 24.90
C LEU A 4 14.42 19.66 24.91
N VAL A 5 14.93 20.69 25.60
CA VAL A 5 14.26 22.02 25.65
C VAL A 5 14.34 22.76 24.32
N ALA A 6 15.36 22.47 23.49
CA ALA A 6 15.45 23.05 22.14
C ALA A 6 14.46 22.41 21.16
N MET A 7 14.08 21.16 21.39
CA MET A 7 13.17 20.40 20.51
C MET A 7 11.70 20.76 20.73
N LEU A 8 11.27 21.01 21.95
CA LEU A 8 9.93 21.51 22.27
C LEU A 8 9.68 22.93 21.76
N LEU A 9 10.74 23.71 21.53
CA LEU A 9 10.65 25.07 20.95
C LEU A 9 10.60 25.07 19.42
N SER A 10 11.04 24.01 18.74
CA SER A 10 10.98 23.93 17.28
C SER A 10 9.61 23.50 16.75
N ILE A 11 8.84 22.75 17.50
CA ILE A 11 7.46 22.37 17.13
C ILE A 11 6.49 23.53 17.31
N SER A 12 6.76 24.46 18.23
CA SER A 12 5.94 25.68 18.42
C SER A 12 6.25 26.81 17.44
N MET A 13 7.29 26.73 16.59
CA MET A 13 7.68 27.78 15.65
C MET A 13 7.17 27.59 14.21
N ILE A 14 6.56 26.49 13.89
CA ILE A 14 5.98 26.26 12.55
C ILE A 14 4.59 26.88 12.41
N ALA A 15 3.96 27.27 13.51
CA ALA A 15 2.62 27.88 13.51
C ALA A 15 2.58 29.42 13.38
N CYS A 16 3.71 30.14 13.25
CA CYS A 16 3.74 31.62 13.29
C CYS A 16 4.65 32.28 12.25
N LEU A 17 4.67 31.85 10.99
CA LEU A 17 5.41 32.57 9.93
C LEU A 17 4.58 32.72 8.65
N PHE A 18 3.45 33.41 8.75
CA PHE A 18 2.83 34.09 7.61
C PHE A 18 2.42 35.51 8.01
N ALA A 19 3.35 36.43 7.93
CA ALA A 19 3.06 37.83 7.67
C ALA A 19 4.34 38.61 7.34
N GLY A 20 4.43 39.21 6.15
CA GLY A 20 5.24 40.40 5.95
C GLY A 20 6.21 40.44 4.78
N CYS A 21 5.71 40.85 3.63
CA CYS A 21 6.23 41.80 2.61
C CYS A 21 7.73 42.10 2.48
N GLY A 22 8.20 42.02 1.21
CA GLY A 22 8.81 43.20 0.57
C GLY A 22 10.28 43.13 0.18
N GLY A 23 10.54 42.97 -1.11
CA GLY A 23 11.40 43.86 -1.92
C GLY A 23 12.92 43.71 -1.88
N GLY A 24 13.51 43.56 -3.11
CA GLY A 24 14.80 44.18 -3.43
C GLY A 24 15.89 43.29 -4.02
N SER A 25 15.92 43.27 -5.32
CA SER A 25 16.93 43.21 -6.40
C SER A 25 18.45 43.07 -6.11
N SER A 26 19.06 42.32 -7.08
CA SER A 26 20.39 42.45 -7.74
C SER A 26 21.59 41.78 -7.04
N SER A 27 22.45 41.07 -7.70
CA SER A 27 23.17 41.14 -8.95
C SER A 27 24.17 40.01 -9.08
N ALA A 28 24.52 39.73 -10.32
CA ALA A 28 25.41 38.67 -10.83
C ALA A 28 26.86 38.71 -10.33
N ALA A 29 27.50 37.53 -10.36
CA ALA A 29 28.93 37.43 -10.73
C ALA A 29 29.23 36.03 -11.28
N THR A 30 29.63 36.04 -12.52
CA THR A 30 30.26 34.97 -13.32
C THR A 30 31.66 34.61 -12.81
N SER A 31 32.03 33.32 -12.89
CA SER A 31 33.41 32.95 -13.15
C SER A 31 33.50 31.63 -13.91
N ASP A 32 34.04 31.73 -15.14
CA ASP A 32 34.58 30.68 -16.00
C ASP A 32 35.65 29.84 -15.32
N GLN A 33 35.69 28.55 -15.63
CA GLN A 33 36.95 27.86 -15.95
C GLN A 33 36.74 26.53 -16.72
N THR A 34 37.04 26.63 -17.97
CA THR A 34 37.79 25.72 -18.89
C THR A 34 37.89 24.22 -18.60
N SER A 35 37.38 23.54 -19.59
CA SER A 35 37.62 22.13 -20.01
C SER A 35 39.05 21.87 -20.55
N GLN A 36 39.56 20.68 -20.32
CA GLN A 36 40.36 19.94 -21.33
C GLN A 36 40.22 18.42 -21.15
N PRO A 37 40.35 17.63 -22.23
CA PRO A 37 39.94 16.25 -22.33
C PRO A 37 41.08 15.25 -22.11
N VAL A 38 40.78 14.04 -21.67
CA VAL A 38 41.73 12.91 -21.66
C VAL A 38 41.16 11.75 -22.47
N ALA A 39 42.08 11.16 -23.23
CA ALA A 39 41.96 10.26 -24.35
C ALA A 39 41.38 8.88 -24.06
N GLU A 40 40.78 8.32 -25.13
CA GLU A 40 40.47 6.91 -25.36
C GLU A 40 41.66 5.97 -25.13
N GLU A 41 41.41 4.85 -24.49
CA GLU A 41 42.21 3.65 -24.65
C GLU A 41 41.30 2.43 -24.82
N SER A 42 41.35 1.89 -26.04
CA SER A 42 40.71 0.66 -26.46
C SER A 42 41.35 -0.56 -25.80
N GLN A 43 40.55 -1.46 -25.23
CA GLN A 43 41.03 -2.83 -25.01
C GLN A 43 40.01 -3.87 -25.50
N LYS A 44 40.62 -4.81 -26.22
CA LYS A 44 40.09 -5.94 -26.98
C LYS A 44 39.29 -6.93 -26.16
N ALA A 45 38.28 -7.52 -26.83
CA ALA A 45 37.61 -8.75 -26.46
C ALA A 45 38.52 -9.98 -26.44
N PRO A 46 38.30 -10.96 -25.58
CA PRO A 46 38.83 -12.31 -25.75
C PRO A 46 37.79 -13.27 -26.33
N GLU A 47 38.37 -14.21 -27.08
CA GLU A 47 37.80 -15.24 -27.92
C GLU A 47 36.93 -16.27 -27.18
N GLN A 48 35.97 -16.81 -27.93
CA GLN A 48 35.17 -18.00 -27.66
C GLN A 48 36.01 -19.23 -27.37
N ASN A 49 35.61 -20.05 -26.41
CA ASN A 49 36.04 -21.43 -26.26
C ASN A 49 34.84 -22.38 -26.26
N GLU A 50 34.98 -23.39 -27.08
CA GLU A 50 34.05 -24.43 -27.43
C GLU A 50 33.67 -25.33 -26.24
N ALA A 51 32.43 -25.83 -26.26
CA ALA A 51 31.87 -26.84 -25.35
C ALA A 51 32.43 -28.25 -25.66
N PRO A 52 32.58 -29.10 -24.67
CA PRO A 52 32.75 -30.54 -24.91
C PRO A 52 31.40 -31.27 -24.74
N ALA A 53 31.29 -32.32 -25.54
CA ALA A 53 30.16 -33.18 -25.81
C ALA A 53 29.58 -33.93 -24.58
N ALA A 54 28.29 -34.23 -24.70
CA ALA A 54 27.48 -35.04 -23.85
C ALA A 54 27.98 -36.50 -23.70
N THR A 55 27.88 -37.00 -22.48
CA THR A 55 27.95 -38.45 -22.21
C THR A 55 26.61 -38.90 -21.62
N GLU A 56 25.97 -39.81 -22.35
CA GLU A 56 24.77 -40.54 -21.90
C GLU A 56 25.12 -41.42 -20.69
N THR A 57 24.23 -41.43 -19.69
CA THR A 57 24.17 -42.50 -18.68
C THR A 57 22.71 -42.87 -18.42
N GLU A 58 22.48 -44.20 -18.47
CA GLU A 58 21.20 -44.89 -18.35
C GLU A 58 20.53 -44.74 -16.96
N PRO A 59 19.22 -45.09 -16.84
CA PRO A 59 18.38 -44.72 -15.73
C PRO A 59 18.48 -45.70 -14.55
N ALA A 60 18.48 -45.15 -13.33
CA ALA A 60 18.33 -45.90 -12.09
C ALA A 60 16.95 -45.70 -11.48
N SER A 61 16.28 -46.81 -11.35
CA SER A 61 15.30 -47.24 -10.34
C SER A 61 14.42 -46.21 -9.63
N GLU A 62 13.11 -46.36 -9.89
CA GLU A 62 11.97 -45.80 -9.16
C GLU A 62 12.05 -46.05 -7.65
N ALA A 63 12.06 -44.96 -6.87
CA ALA A 63 11.67 -44.95 -5.47
C ALA A 63 10.29 -44.26 -5.39
N GLU A 64 9.30 -45.00 -4.95
CA GLU A 64 7.97 -44.45 -4.63
C GLU A 64 8.11 -43.40 -3.52
N THR A 65 8.03 -42.14 -3.89
CA THR A 65 7.79 -41.05 -2.97
C THR A 65 6.28 -40.87 -2.83
N SER A 66 5.80 -41.02 -1.62
CA SER A 66 4.46 -40.65 -1.22
C SER A 66 4.27 -39.16 -1.52
N VAL A 67 3.40 -38.86 -2.47
CA VAL A 67 2.94 -37.51 -2.75
C VAL A 67 2.15 -37.06 -1.53
N VAL A 68 2.76 -36.20 -0.72
CA VAL A 68 2.02 -35.32 0.18
C VAL A 68 1.38 -34.29 -0.75
N ASP A 69 0.07 -34.22 -0.78
CA ASP A 69 -0.64 -33.15 -1.48
C ASP A 69 -0.11 -31.81 -0.94
N GLU A 70 0.74 -31.15 -1.72
CA GLU A 70 1.06 -29.76 -1.52
C GLU A 70 -0.24 -28.96 -1.62
N PRO A 71 -0.50 -27.99 -0.73
CA PRO A 71 -1.62 -27.10 -0.90
C PRO A 71 -1.41 -26.34 -2.22
N THR A 72 -2.11 -26.77 -3.25
CA THR A 72 -2.17 -26.04 -4.50
C THR A 72 -2.74 -24.68 -4.19
N LEU A 73 -1.91 -23.62 -4.31
CA LEU A 73 -2.43 -22.27 -4.52
C LEU A 73 -3.53 -22.39 -5.56
N GLU A 74 -4.72 -21.92 -5.24
CA GLU A 74 -5.72 -21.75 -6.27
C GLU A 74 -5.06 -20.92 -7.37
N GLN A 75 -4.87 -21.52 -8.52
CA GLN A 75 -4.36 -20.83 -9.70
C GLN A 75 -5.20 -19.57 -9.83
N GLY A 76 -4.53 -18.43 -9.98
CA GLY A 76 -5.21 -17.14 -10.15
C GLY A 76 -6.37 -17.25 -11.13
N PRO A 77 -7.31 -16.30 -11.16
CA PRO A 77 -8.61 -16.48 -11.78
C PRO A 77 -8.44 -17.10 -13.14
N THR A 78 -9.07 -18.23 -13.29
CA THR A 78 -9.12 -18.92 -14.57
C THR A 78 -9.75 -17.95 -15.57
N ASN A 79 -9.46 -18.10 -16.85
CA ASN A 79 -10.16 -17.38 -17.92
C ASN A 79 -11.71 -17.45 -17.76
N GLU A 80 -12.21 -18.38 -16.98
CA GLU A 80 -13.61 -18.58 -16.65
C GLU A 80 -14.17 -17.45 -15.76
N TRP A 81 -13.48 -17.05 -14.68
CA TRP A 81 -13.98 -15.93 -13.86
C TRP A 81 -13.95 -14.61 -14.63
N TYR A 82 -12.93 -14.40 -15.46
CA TYR A 82 -12.82 -13.27 -16.37
C TYR A 82 -14.00 -13.18 -17.33
N SER A 83 -14.38 -14.31 -17.95
CA SER A 83 -15.47 -14.36 -18.90
C SER A 83 -16.85 -14.18 -18.27
N GLU A 84 -16.99 -14.43 -16.98
CA GLU A 84 -18.27 -14.34 -16.27
C GLU A 84 -18.56 -12.95 -15.71
N HIS A 85 -17.54 -12.15 -15.36
CA HIS A 85 -17.72 -10.92 -14.59
C HIS A 85 -17.18 -9.65 -15.24
N ILE A 86 -16.35 -9.77 -16.29
CA ILE A 86 -15.89 -8.63 -17.09
C ILE A 86 -16.27 -8.81 -18.55
N GLY A 87 -16.30 -7.70 -19.29
CA GLY A 87 -16.54 -7.73 -20.72
C GLY A 87 -17.97 -8.15 -21.09
N VAL A 88 -18.95 -7.82 -20.23
CA VAL A 88 -20.38 -8.01 -20.60
C VAL A 88 -20.77 -7.12 -21.77
N LYS A 89 -19.99 -6.06 -22.00
CA LYS A 89 -20.12 -5.17 -23.15
C LYS A 89 -18.74 -4.83 -23.71
N ASP A 90 -18.52 -5.15 -24.96
CA ASP A 90 -17.40 -4.63 -25.73
C ASP A 90 -17.78 -3.30 -26.40
N TYR A 91 -16.78 -2.46 -26.66
CA TYR A 91 -16.95 -1.15 -27.27
C TYR A 91 -16.33 -1.11 -28.67
N ASP A 92 -17.07 -0.54 -29.60
CA ASP A 92 -16.49 -0.18 -30.90
C ASP A 92 -15.49 0.95 -30.73
N LEU A 93 -14.33 0.85 -31.36
CA LEU A 93 -13.25 1.84 -31.22
C LEU A 93 -13.07 2.64 -32.53
N PRO A 94 -12.92 3.98 -32.46
CA PRO A 94 -12.92 4.77 -31.23
C PRO A 94 -14.32 4.87 -30.61
N MET A 95 -14.41 4.85 -29.28
CA MET A 95 -15.69 4.95 -28.56
C MET A 95 -16.40 6.29 -28.81
N PHE A 96 -15.62 7.34 -29.02
CA PHE A 96 -16.11 8.70 -29.20
C PHE A 96 -15.61 9.24 -30.54
N GLU A 97 -16.37 8.97 -31.64
CA GLU A 97 -16.01 9.41 -33.00
C GLU A 97 -15.89 10.93 -33.11
N ASP A 98 -16.75 11.66 -32.40
CA ASP A 98 -16.73 13.13 -32.36
C ASP A 98 -15.73 13.73 -31.33
N GLY A 99 -15.01 12.84 -30.61
CA GLY A 99 -14.13 13.20 -29.51
C GLY A 99 -14.87 13.40 -28.19
N LEU A 100 -14.17 13.20 -27.09
CA LEU A 100 -14.61 13.51 -25.72
C LEU A 100 -13.44 14.16 -24.98
N ASP A 101 -13.62 15.40 -24.52
CA ASP A 101 -12.63 16.13 -23.74
C ASP A 101 -12.95 16.01 -22.24
N LEU A 102 -12.01 15.49 -21.44
CA LEU A 102 -12.15 15.38 -19.98
C LEU A 102 -10.92 15.93 -19.28
N SER A 103 -11.15 16.63 -18.21
CA SER A 103 -10.10 17.05 -17.26
C SER A 103 -10.12 16.16 -16.02
N ILE A 104 -8.93 15.83 -15.51
CA ILE A 104 -8.77 14.93 -14.35
C ILE A 104 -7.80 15.55 -13.36
N PHE A 105 -8.24 15.70 -12.10
CA PHE A 105 -7.33 15.95 -10.99
C PHE A 105 -6.72 14.62 -10.52
N TRP A 106 -5.37 14.61 -10.40
CA TRP A 106 -4.63 13.39 -10.06
C TRP A 106 -3.54 13.66 -9.05
N VAL A 107 -3.46 12.88 -7.99
CA VAL A 107 -2.33 12.93 -7.05
C VAL A 107 -1.15 12.20 -7.67
N GLN A 108 -0.02 12.91 -7.79
CA GLN A 108 1.23 12.32 -8.22
C GLN A 108 1.95 11.76 -6.99
N LEU A 109 1.96 10.45 -6.87
CA LEU A 109 2.68 9.77 -5.81
C LEU A 109 4.17 10.02 -5.92
N GLY A 110 4.84 10.21 -4.79
CA GLY A 110 6.29 10.27 -4.71
C GLY A 110 6.91 8.98 -5.24
N ALA A 111 8.06 9.09 -5.86
CA ALA A 111 8.76 7.91 -6.33
C ALA A 111 9.35 7.13 -5.16
N MET A 112 9.06 5.85 -5.10
CA MET A 112 9.86 4.95 -4.30
C MET A 112 11.31 5.01 -4.79
N GLY A 113 12.23 5.38 -3.89
CA GLY A 113 13.65 5.54 -4.23
C GLY A 113 14.06 6.92 -4.76
N GLY A 114 13.22 7.96 -4.59
CA GLY A 114 13.58 9.37 -4.83
C GLY A 114 13.53 9.85 -6.28
N ALA A 115 13.06 9.02 -7.23
CA ALA A 115 12.83 9.44 -8.60
C ALA A 115 11.49 10.21 -8.71
N GLU A 116 11.40 11.26 -9.52
CA GLU A 116 10.10 11.87 -9.85
C GLU A 116 9.32 10.93 -10.76
N GLN A 117 8.06 10.65 -10.38
CA GLN A 117 7.16 9.92 -11.28
C GLN A 117 6.85 10.79 -12.51
N PRO A 118 6.80 10.20 -13.72
CA PRO A 118 6.44 10.94 -14.91
C PRO A 118 4.99 11.45 -14.82
N LEU A 119 4.73 12.54 -15.51
CA LEU A 119 3.37 13.03 -15.62
C LEU A 119 2.49 12.01 -16.36
N LYS A 120 1.26 11.82 -15.93
CA LYS A 120 0.33 10.85 -16.55
C LYS A 120 0.19 11.07 -18.07
N LYS A 121 0.17 12.33 -18.54
CA LYS A 121 0.13 12.67 -19.97
C LYS A 121 1.32 12.16 -20.78
N ASP A 122 2.47 11.93 -20.13
CA ASP A 122 3.72 11.49 -20.77
C ASP A 122 3.85 9.97 -20.77
N LEU A 123 2.98 9.25 -20.05
CA LEU A 123 2.94 7.79 -20.03
C LEU A 123 2.30 7.22 -21.30
N LEU A 124 2.97 6.25 -21.89
CA LEU A 124 2.52 5.61 -23.13
C LEU A 124 1.14 4.96 -22.98
N PHE A 125 0.83 4.39 -21.82
CA PHE A 125 -0.50 3.85 -21.54
C PHE A 125 -1.60 4.90 -21.80
N TRP A 126 -1.50 6.08 -21.17
CA TRP A 126 -2.50 7.13 -21.30
C TRP A 126 -2.55 7.75 -22.69
N GLN A 127 -1.42 7.83 -23.40
CA GLN A 127 -1.39 8.27 -24.79
C GLN A 127 -2.18 7.33 -25.69
N ARG A 128 -2.00 6.02 -25.51
CA ARG A 128 -2.75 4.98 -26.27
C ARG A 128 -4.23 4.92 -25.91
N VAL A 129 -4.58 5.10 -24.64
CA VAL A 129 -5.98 5.22 -24.20
C VAL A 129 -6.66 6.34 -24.98
N GLN A 130 -6.06 7.53 -25.02
CA GLN A 130 -6.61 8.69 -25.71
C GLN A 130 -6.79 8.41 -27.20
N GLU A 131 -5.76 7.89 -27.86
CA GLU A 131 -5.81 7.57 -29.30
C GLU A 131 -6.87 6.51 -29.62
N LYS A 132 -6.92 5.41 -28.84
CA LYS A 132 -7.83 4.28 -29.12
C LYS A 132 -9.29 4.62 -28.84
N LEU A 133 -9.55 5.40 -27.78
CA LEU A 133 -10.94 5.67 -27.38
C LEU A 133 -11.52 6.95 -28.02
N GLY A 134 -10.69 7.80 -28.62
CA GLY A 134 -11.13 9.10 -29.14
C GLY A 134 -11.40 10.10 -28.03
N VAL A 135 -10.58 10.11 -26.97
CA VAL A 135 -10.69 11.03 -25.83
C VAL A 135 -9.48 11.94 -25.75
N THR A 136 -9.66 13.14 -25.24
CA THR A 136 -8.58 14.05 -24.86
C THR A 136 -8.58 14.21 -23.35
N LEU A 137 -7.46 13.86 -22.69
CA LEU A 137 -7.34 13.94 -21.23
C LEU A 137 -6.42 15.08 -20.83
N THR A 138 -6.95 16.01 -20.04
CA THR A 138 -6.17 17.09 -19.42
C THR A 138 -5.92 16.75 -17.96
N PHE A 139 -4.68 16.37 -17.61
CA PHE A 139 -4.31 16.04 -16.25
C PHE A 139 -3.86 17.28 -15.47
N LYS A 140 -4.56 17.56 -14.36
CA LYS A 140 -4.14 18.51 -13.33
C LYS A 140 -3.52 17.72 -12.19
N GLN A 141 -2.19 17.63 -12.18
CA GLN A 141 -1.48 16.80 -11.22
C GLN A 141 -0.95 17.62 -10.05
N ALA A 142 -1.15 17.11 -8.84
CA ALA A 142 -0.62 17.65 -7.61
C ALA A 142 0.34 16.64 -6.98
N SER A 143 1.50 17.08 -6.47
CA SER A 143 2.35 16.20 -5.65
C SER A 143 1.69 15.95 -4.28
N GLU A 144 2.07 14.86 -3.62
CA GLU A 144 1.58 14.50 -2.29
C GLU A 144 1.71 15.65 -1.29
N ALA A 145 2.81 16.40 -1.33
CA ALA A 145 3.09 17.49 -0.40
C ALA A 145 2.08 18.65 -0.46
N VAL A 146 1.40 18.85 -1.60
CA VAL A 146 0.47 19.97 -1.83
C VAL A 146 -0.92 19.51 -2.26
N CYS A 147 -1.17 18.23 -2.31
CA CYS A 147 -2.41 17.65 -2.80
C CYS A 147 -3.64 18.18 -2.04
N ASN A 148 -3.61 18.11 -0.72
CA ASN A 148 -4.72 18.59 0.12
C ASN A 148 -5.03 20.06 -0.11
N GLU A 149 -4.00 20.90 -0.17
CA GLU A 149 -4.18 22.33 -0.39
C GLU A 149 -4.80 22.60 -1.78
N GLN A 150 -4.26 21.96 -2.81
CA GLN A 150 -4.75 22.14 -4.17
C GLN A 150 -6.16 21.59 -4.37
N TYR A 151 -6.46 20.44 -3.79
CA TYR A 151 -7.80 19.87 -3.81
C TYR A 151 -8.81 20.80 -3.12
N ASN A 152 -8.54 21.22 -1.89
CA ASN A 152 -9.44 22.11 -1.14
C ASN A 152 -9.62 23.47 -1.83
N LEU A 153 -8.57 24.00 -2.45
CA LEU A 153 -8.66 25.25 -3.22
C LEU A 153 -9.53 25.08 -4.47
N MET A 154 -9.41 23.93 -5.16
CA MET A 154 -10.24 23.60 -6.32
C MET A 154 -11.73 23.50 -5.93
N ILE A 155 -12.04 22.82 -4.84
CA ILE A 155 -13.41 22.72 -4.32
C ILE A 155 -13.93 24.12 -3.91
N ALA A 156 -13.18 24.86 -3.12
CA ALA A 156 -13.59 26.17 -2.61
C ALA A 156 -13.78 27.22 -3.71
N SER A 157 -13.03 27.14 -4.81
CA SER A 157 -13.16 28.06 -5.94
C SER A 157 -14.28 27.67 -6.91
N GLY A 158 -14.75 26.43 -6.89
CA GLY A 158 -15.67 25.86 -7.88
C GLY A 158 -15.04 25.63 -9.25
N ASP A 159 -13.71 25.80 -9.40
CA ASP A 159 -12.95 25.51 -10.63
C ASP A 159 -12.50 24.03 -10.64
N MET A 160 -13.49 23.15 -10.63
CA MET A 160 -13.27 21.69 -10.56
C MET A 160 -12.96 21.09 -11.93
N THR A 161 -12.17 20.03 -11.92
CA THR A 161 -12.00 19.14 -13.08
C THR A 161 -13.25 18.27 -13.25
N ASP A 162 -13.48 17.69 -14.44
CA ASP A 162 -14.60 16.78 -14.69
C ASP A 162 -14.52 15.52 -13.84
N LEU A 163 -13.31 15.01 -13.63
CA LEU A 163 -13.00 13.82 -12.85
C LEU A 163 -11.99 14.16 -11.75
N ILE A 164 -12.11 13.46 -10.63
CA ILE A 164 -11.09 13.48 -9.57
C ILE A 164 -10.70 12.04 -9.26
N TYR A 165 -9.41 11.73 -9.42
CA TYR A 165 -8.84 10.52 -8.86
C TYR A 165 -8.58 10.74 -7.37
N GLU A 166 -9.41 10.11 -6.56
CA GLU A 166 -9.26 10.15 -5.11
C GLU A 166 -8.12 9.24 -4.69
N SER A 167 -7.23 9.80 -3.92
CA SER A 167 -6.12 9.07 -3.34
C SER A 167 -5.95 9.53 -1.90
N ASN A 168 -5.92 8.56 -1.03
CA ASN A 168 -5.50 8.75 0.36
C ASN A 168 -4.10 8.16 0.48
N CYS A 169 -3.12 8.82 -0.10
CA CYS A 169 -1.73 8.36 -0.09
C CYS A 169 -1.10 8.65 1.27
N GLY A 170 -1.45 7.80 2.20
CA GLY A 170 -1.33 7.90 3.62
C GLY A 170 0.04 8.17 4.23
N ALA A 171 1.15 8.09 3.50
CA ALA A 171 2.48 8.36 4.05
C ALA A 171 2.67 9.81 4.53
N MET A 172 1.91 10.75 3.96
CA MET A 172 2.02 12.19 4.24
C MET A 172 0.66 12.83 4.59
N GLY A 173 -0.41 12.05 4.77
CA GLY A 173 -1.76 12.57 4.97
C GLY A 173 -2.33 13.30 3.74
N ALA A 174 -1.77 13.04 2.55
CA ALA A 174 -2.27 13.59 1.31
C ALA A 174 -3.61 12.95 0.96
N THR A 175 -4.64 13.74 0.80
CA THR A 175 -5.98 13.27 0.43
C THR A 175 -6.62 14.21 -0.59
N SER A 176 -7.33 13.63 -1.54
CA SER A 176 -8.25 14.31 -2.45
C SER A 176 -9.69 13.87 -2.21
N VAL A 177 -10.04 13.55 -0.98
CA VAL A 177 -11.38 13.12 -0.56
C VAL A 177 -12.15 14.28 0.06
N TYR A 178 -13.44 14.38 -0.24
CA TYR A 178 -14.28 15.45 0.25
C TYR A 178 -14.50 15.36 1.77
N ASN A 179 -14.33 16.50 2.45
CA ASN A 179 -14.56 16.55 3.89
C ASN A 179 -16.06 16.40 4.21
N GLY A 180 -16.42 15.45 5.04
CA GLY A 180 -17.79 15.08 5.34
C GLY A 180 -18.33 13.92 4.49
N GLY A 181 -17.45 13.28 3.68
CA GLY A 181 -17.76 12.05 2.96
C GLY A 181 -18.58 12.24 1.69
N TYR A 182 -18.93 11.13 1.08
CA TYR A 182 -19.53 11.12 -0.28
C TYR A 182 -20.99 11.57 -0.31
N ASP A 183 -21.79 11.22 0.69
CA ASP A 183 -23.17 11.70 0.77
C ASP A 183 -23.21 13.23 0.86
N LYS A 184 -22.32 13.81 1.66
CA LYS A 184 -22.20 15.27 1.78
C LYS A 184 -21.69 15.91 0.50
N ALA A 185 -20.73 15.31 -0.19
CA ALA A 185 -20.24 15.80 -1.46
C ALA A 185 -21.33 15.85 -2.54
N ILE A 186 -22.22 14.85 -2.55
CA ILE A 186 -23.38 14.81 -3.46
C ILE A 186 -24.43 15.87 -3.04
N GLU A 187 -24.71 16.01 -1.76
CA GLU A 187 -25.65 17.02 -1.25
C GLU A 187 -25.20 18.45 -1.55
N ASP A 188 -23.88 18.70 -1.53
CA ASP A 188 -23.28 20.01 -1.79
C ASP A 188 -23.08 20.30 -3.28
N ASP A 189 -23.57 19.44 -4.19
CA ASP A 189 -23.41 19.55 -5.64
C ASP A 189 -21.91 19.58 -6.06
N VAL A 190 -21.05 18.87 -5.34
CA VAL A 190 -19.62 18.74 -5.67
C VAL A 190 -19.40 17.46 -6.51
N TYR A 191 -20.00 16.35 -6.11
CA TYR A 191 -19.95 15.09 -6.86
C TYR A 191 -21.32 14.74 -7.43
N VAL A 192 -21.30 14.05 -8.57
CA VAL A 192 -22.50 13.54 -9.23
C VAL A 192 -22.95 12.26 -8.54
N ASP A 193 -24.25 12.15 -8.23
CA ASP A 193 -24.88 10.89 -7.85
C ASP A 193 -24.89 9.95 -9.07
N LEU A 194 -24.16 8.86 -9.01
CA LEU A 194 -24.00 7.91 -10.11
C LEU A 194 -24.99 6.73 -10.07
N THR A 195 -25.90 6.72 -9.10
CA THR A 195 -26.81 5.58 -8.84
C THR A 195 -27.64 5.20 -10.07
N ASP A 196 -28.16 6.19 -10.80
CA ASP A 196 -28.94 5.96 -12.01
C ASP A 196 -28.07 5.89 -13.29
N ILE A 197 -26.85 6.44 -13.23
CA ILE A 197 -25.96 6.54 -14.40
C ILE A 197 -25.18 5.23 -14.60
N ILE A 198 -24.62 4.65 -13.54
CA ILE A 198 -23.79 3.43 -13.61
C ILE A 198 -24.54 2.26 -14.26
N PRO A 199 -25.79 1.92 -13.90
CA PRO A 199 -26.48 0.78 -14.52
C PRO A 199 -26.66 0.89 -16.03
N GLU A 200 -26.81 2.11 -16.57
CA GLU A 200 -27.04 2.35 -18.00
C GLU A 200 -25.74 2.56 -18.79
N TYR A 201 -24.79 3.32 -18.24
CA TYR A 201 -23.58 3.77 -18.95
C TYR A 201 -22.31 3.01 -18.58
N ALA A 202 -22.30 2.27 -17.45
CA ALA A 202 -21.18 1.44 -17.02
C ALA A 202 -21.58 -0.03 -16.79
N PRO A 203 -22.09 -0.76 -17.82
CA PRO A 203 -22.61 -2.11 -17.65
C PRO A 203 -21.55 -3.14 -17.22
N ASN A 204 -20.28 -2.98 -17.60
CA ASN A 204 -19.20 -3.87 -17.17
C ASN A 204 -18.92 -3.70 -15.67
N TYR A 205 -18.74 -2.47 -15.24
CA TYR A 205 -18.54 -2.13 -13.82
C TYR A 205 -19.74 -2.55 -12.97
N TYR A 206 -20.96 -2.27 -13.45
CA TYR A 206 -22.20 -2.63 -12.76
C TYR A 206 -22.37 -4.14 -12.59
N ALA A 207 -21.97 -4.94 -13.60
CA ALA A 207 -22.00 -6.40 -13.49
C ALA A 207 -21.14 -6.92 -12.32
N ILE A 208 -19.99 -6.31 -12.07
CA ILE A 208 -19.13 -6.67 -10.93
C ILE A 208 -19.81 -6.31 -9.62
N LEU A 209 -20.41 -5.11 -9.51
CA LEU A 209 -21.14 -4.70 -8.31
C LEU A 209 -22.34 -5.63 -8.00
N GLN A 210 -22.97 -6.19 -9.02
CA GLN A 210 -24.07 -7.15 -8.85
C GLN A 210 -23.59 -8.56 -8.47
N ALA A 211 -22.35 -8.91 -8.82
CA ALA A 211 -21.78 -10.23 -8.57
C ALA A 211 -21.12 -10.35 -7.17
N ASP A 212 -20.74 -9.23 -6.55
CA ASP A 212 -20.04 -9.21 -5.28
C ASP A 212 -20.63 -8.16 -4.33
N ASP A 213 -21.37 -8.64 -3.33
CA ASP A 213 -22.02 -7.79 -2.33
C ASP A 213 -21.02 -7.01 -1.47
N ASN A 214 -19.81 -7.54 -1.22
CA ASN A 214 -18.79 -6.83 -0.46
C ASN A 214 -18.23 -5.65 -1.27
N VAL A 215 -17.93 -5.88 -2.55
CA VAL A 215 -17.50 -4.81 -3.46
C VAL A 215 -18.57 -3.73 -3.57
N ARG A 216 -19.84 -4.13 -3.71
CA ARG A 216 -20.95 -3.19 -3.77
C ARG A 216 -21.08 -2.38 -2.48
N ARG A 217 -20.97 -3.02 -1.31
CA ARG A 217 -21.04 -2.38 0.01
C ARG A 217 -19.94 -1.34 0.19
N ASP A 218 -18.71 -1.68 -0.17
CA ASP A 218 -17.56 -0.76 -0.09
C ASP A 218 -17.73 0.50 -0.96
N LEU A 219 -18.46 0.38 -2.07
CA LEU A 219 -18.63 1.43 -3.08
C LEU A 219 -20.02 2.10 -3.05
N THR A 220 -20.79 1.85 -2.01
CA THR A 220 -22.09 2.45 -1.77
C THR A 220 -22.02 3.35 -0.53
N THR A 221 -22.61 4.55 -0.60
CA THR A 221 -22.72 5.43 0.57
C THR A 221 -23.70 4.91 1.60
N ASP A 222 -23.72 5.50 2.82
CA ASP A 222 -24.66 5.15 3.89
C ASP A 222 -26.14 5.38 3.48
N THR A 223 -26.40 6.28 2.52
CA THR A 223 -27.75 6.51 1.97
C THR A 223 -28.06 5.66 0.73
N GLY A 224 -27.17 4.74 0.36
CA GLY A 224 -27.37 3.78 -0.74
C GLY A 224 -27.00 4.32 -2.13
N LYS A 225 -26.24 5.41 -2.23
CA LYS A 225 -25.83 6.01 -3.51
C LYS A 225 -24.53 5.39 -4.02
N LEU A 226 -24.43 5.20 -5.33
CA LEU A 226 -23.17 4.92 -6.00
C LEU A 226 -22.49 6.25 -6.33
N TYR A 227 -21.21 6.36 -5.97
CA TYR A 227 -20.51 7.66 -6.02
C TYR A 227 -19.24 7.66 -6.87
N SER A 228 -18.72 6.49 -7.24
CA SER A 228 -17.41 6.39 -7.90
C SER A 228 -17.27 5.20 -8.82
N ILE A 229 -16.25 5.24 -9.65
CA ILE A 229 -15.71 4.10 -10.39
C ILE A 229 -14.36 3.74 -9.79
N ALA A 230 -14.26 2.57 -9.16
CA ALA A 230 -13.14 2.16 -8.33
C ALA A 230 -12.22 1.16 -9.03
N MET A 231 -10.98 1.07 -8.58
CA MET A 231 -10.13 -0.08 -8.91
C MET A 231 -10.65 -1.34 -8.21
N ILE A 232 -10.90 -2.39 -8.96
CA ILE A 232 -11.41 -3.67 -8.45
C ILE A 232 -10.44 -4.78 -8.83
N TYR A 233 -10.13 -5.64 -7.88
CA TYR A 233 -9.28 -6.80 -8.07
C TYR A 233 -10.09 -8.04 -8.39
N ASP A 234 -9.55 -8.92 -9.22
CA ASP A 234 -10.14 -10.21 -9.60
C ASP A 234 -10.38 -11.15 -8.41
N GLN A 235 -9.58 -11.00 -7.38
CA GLN A 235 -9.65 -11.74 -6.13
C GLN A 235 -9.15 -10.85 -4.99
N PRO A 236 -9.37 -11.20 -3.72
CA PRO A 236 -8.69 -10.56 -2.62
C PRO A 236 -7.18 -10.48 -2.87
N GLN A 237 -6.57 -9.35 -2.52
CA GLN A 237 -5.16 -9.10 -2.88
C GLN A 237 -4.17 -10.08 -2.22
N GLY A 238 -4.63 -10.82 -1.23
CA GLY A 238 -3.80 -11.76 -0.48
C GLY A 238 -2.80 -11.05 0.43
N VAL A 239 -2.01 -11.81 1.15
CA VAL A 239 -0.91 -11.27 1.94
C VAL A 239 0.21 -10.87 0.99
N ARG A 240 0.55 -9.58 0.99
CA ARG A 240 1.62 -9.02 0.17
C ARG A 240 2.82 -8.58 0.98
N GLU A 241 2.66 -8.53 2.30
CA GLU A 241 3.65 -8.06 3.26
C GLU A 241 3.86 -9.09 4.35
N GLY A 242 5.10 -9.20 4.79
CA GLY A 242 5.46 -10.10 5.86
C GLY A 242 6.92 -9.96 6.27
N PRO A 243 7.38 -10.81 7.17
CA PRO A 243 8.76 -10.77 7.64
C PRO A 243 9.74 -11.23 6.54
N LEU A 244 10.71 -10.35 6.28
CA LEU A 244 11.85 -10.59 5.40
C LEU A 244 13.14 -10.56 6.21
N VAL A 245 13.97 -11.59 6.07
CA VAL A 245 15.24 -11.69 6.79
C VAL A 245 16.42 -11.84 5.83
N ARG A 246 17.56 -11.27 6.20
CA ARG A 246 18.84 -11.55 5.55
C ARG A 246 19.17 -13.03 5.70
N ALA A 247 19.18 -13.76 4.59
CA ALA A 247 19.42 -15.20 4.58
C ALA A 247 20.78 -15.56 5.19
N ASP A 248 21.83 -14.81 4.81
CA ASP A 248 23.19 -14.97 5.33
C ASP A 248 23.26 -14.79 6.86
N TYR A 249 22.58 -13.77 7.40
CA TYR A 249 22.60 -13.53 8.86
C TYR A 249 21.83 -14.59 9.64
N LEU A 250 20.73 -15.09 9.09
CA LEU A 250 19.97 -16.16 9.71
C LEU A 250 20.79 -17.48 9.72
N GLU A 251 21.41 -17.83 8.59
CA GLU A 251 22.28 -19.00 8.47
C GLU A 251 23.47 -18.95 9.44
N GLU A 252 24.10 -17.78 9.60
CA GLU A 252 25.21 -17.59 10.53
C GLU A 252 24.83 -17.80 12.01
N THR A 253 23.55 -17.74 12.35
CA THR A 253 23.09 -18.08 13.71
C THR A 253 23.22 -19.57 14.00
N GLY A 254 23.08 -20.41 12.99
CA GLY A 254 22.99 -21.87 13.10
C GLY A 254 21.71 -22.34 13.82
N MET A 255 20.71 -21.46 13.92
CA MET A 255 19.41 -21.75 14.53
C MET A 255 18.39 -22.13 13.46
N GLU A 256 17.33 -22.82 13.85
CA GLU A 256 16.16 -23.03 13.00
C GLU A 256 15.41 -21.71 12.77
N GLU A 257 14.54 -21.69 11.76
CA GLU A 257 13.72 -20.53 11.46
C GLU A 257 12.81 -20.20 12.65
N PRO A 258 12.83 -18.95 13.14
CA PRO A 258 12.02 -18.56 14.27
C PRO A 258 10.54 -18.41 13.88
N VAL A 259 9.66 -18.85 14.76
CA VAL A 259 8.21 -18.80 14.58
C VAL A 259 7.56 -17.96 15.68
N THR A 260 7.98 -18.12 16.93
CA THR A 260 7.43 -17.35 18.04
C THR A 260 8.22 -16.08 18.32
N THR A 261 7.60 -15.15 19.04
CA THR A 261 8.27 -13.92 19.50
C THR A 261 9.51 -14.22 20.35
N GLU A 262 9.50 -15.29 21.15
CA GLU A 262 10.66 -15.70 21.94
C GLU A 262 11.75 -16.35 21.09
N ASP A 263 11.40 -17.11 20.05
CA ASP A 263 12.39 -17.60 19.07
C ASP A 263 13.14 -16.42 18.44
N TRP A 264 12.40 -15.38 18.03
CA TRP A 264 13.00 -14.18 17.48
C TRP A 264 13.94 -13.46 18.47
N MET A 265 13.57 -13.36 19.74
CA MET A 265 14.47 -12.78 20.75
C MET A 265 15.79 -13.55 20.86
N ASN A 266 15.73 -14.89 20.79
CA ASN A 266 16.92 -15.75 20.81
C ASN A 266 17.77 -15.58 19.53
N VAL A 267 17.12 -15.47 18.36
CA VAL A 267 17.79 -15.23 17.07
C VAL A 267 18.45 -13.84 17.07
N PHE A 268 17.76 -12.81 17.55
CA PHE A 268 18.33 -11.45 17.64
C PHE A 268 19.54 -11.41 18.57
N GLU A 269 19.51 -12.10 19.71
CA GLU A 269 20.68 -12.20 20.59
C GLU A 269 21.88 -12.81 19.84
N LYS A 270 21.64 -13.89 19.08
CA LYS A 270 22.68 -14.55 18.32
C LYS A 270 23.22 -13.68 17.19
N MET A 271 22.35 -13.03 16.42
CA MET A 271 22.74 -12.10 15.37
C MET A 271 23.56 -10.92 15.94
N LYS A 272 23.13 -10.36 17.07
CA LYS A 272 23.85 -9.29 17.77
C LYS A 272 25.25 -9.73 18.18
N ASN A 273 25.37 -10.93 18.73
CA ASN A 273 26.67 -11.52 19.12
C ASN A 273 27.56 -11.83 17.90
N ASN A 274 26.99 -12.10 16.74
CA ASN A 274 27.70 -12.25 15.47
C ASN A 274 28.10 -10.91 14.82
N GLY A 275 27.65 -9.77 15.38
CA GLY A 275 28.06 -8.42 14.96
C GLY A 275 27.02 -7.63 14.17
N VAL A 276 25.80 -8.14 14.00
CA VAL A 276 24.70 -7.36 13.42
C VAL A 276 24.34 -6.22 14.36
N GLN A 277 24.33 -4.99 13.84
CA GLN A 277 24.20 -3.81 14.68
C GLN A 277 22.81 -3.68 15.32
N TYR A 278 21.77 -3.86 14.54
CA TYR A 278 20.36 -3.79 14.94
C TYR A 278 19.58 -4.93 14.29
N PRO A 279 19.59 -6.14 14.88
CA PRO A 279 18.99 -7.32 14.26
C PRO A 279 17.54 -7.14 13.83
N MET A 280 16.74 -6.41 14.61
CA MET A 280 15.35 -6.08 14.31
C MET A 280 15.28 -4.70 13.65
N GLY A 281 14.95 -4.69 12.37
CA GLY A 281 14.68 -3.47 11.62
C GLY A 281 13.27 -2.99 11.90
N VAL A 282 13.18 -1.77 12.40
CA VAL A 282 11.93 -1.06 12.57
C VAL A 282 12.03 0.21 11.73
N SER A 283 11.18 0.35 10.74
CA SER A 283 11.01 1.61 10.05
C SER A 283 9.97 2.43 10.77
N ASN A 284 10.19 3.70 10.89
CA ASN A 284 9.22 4.57 11.50
C ASN A 284 8.81 5.70 10.57
N SER A 285 7.56 5.74 10.33
CA SER A 285 6.83 6.94 9.96
C SER A 285 5.96 7.46 11.13
N GLY A 286 6.40 7.31 12.37
CA GLY A 286 5.55 7.44 13.54
C GLY A 286 4.74 6.18 13.78
N ASP A 287 5.00 5.18 13.01
CA ASP A 287 4.26 3.95 12.95
C ASP A 287 5.04 2.85 13.64
N ILE A 288 4.64 2.55 14.86
CA ILE A 288 5.08 1.40 15.62
C ILE A 288 4.64 0.09 14.93
N ARG A 289 3.87 0.21 13.87
CA ARG A 289 3.45 -0.89 13.01
C ARG A 289 4.69 -1.54 12.39
N GLY A 290 5.46 -2.22 13.21
CA GLY A 290 6.40 -3.22 12.74
C GLY A 290 5.63 -4.38 12.09
N GLY A 291 4.54 -4.05 11.38
CA GLY A 291 3.70 -4.91 10.61
C GLY A 291 3.44 -6.26 11.31
N PHE A 292 4.17 -7.27 10.94
CA PHE A 292 3.95 -8.65 11.40
C PHE A 292 4.13 -8.89 12.91
N PHE A 293 4.92 -8.09 13.64
CA PHE A 293 5.01 -8.24 15.10
C PHE A 293 3.80 -7.65 15.81
N CYS A 294 3.26 -6.54 15.35
CA CYS A 294 1.99 -6.02 15.86
C CYS A 294 0.88 -7.06 15.68
N ASN A 295 0.77 -7.62 14.48
CA ASN A 295 -0.23 -8.62 14.16
C ASN A 295 -0.08 -9.91 14.99
N ALA A 296 1.16 -10.30 15.33
CA ALA A 296 1.41 -11.41 16.23
C ALA A 296 0.62 -11.25 17.55
N PHE A 297 0.65 -10.05 18.11
CA PHE A 297 -0.03 -9.74 19.36
C PHE A 297 -1.52 -9.35 19.18
N GLY A 298 -1.97 -9.08 17.96
CA GLY A 298 -3.34 -8.65 17.69
C GLY A 298 -3.57 -7.16 17.89
N THR A 299 -2.55 -6.34 17.60
CA THR A 299 -2.61 -4.88 17.71
C THR A 299 -2.17 -4.21 16.41
N SER A 300 -2.72 -3.06 16.13
CA SER A 300 -2.31 -2.17 15.03
C SER A 300 -1.35 -1.05 15.50
N GLY A 301 -0.78 -1.19 16.71
CA GLY A 301 0.10 -0.20 17.31
C GLY A 301 -0.62 0.90 18.09
N GLY A 302 -1.89 0.73 18.38
CA GLY A 302 -2.65 1.55 19.34
C GLY A 302 -3.42 2.73 18.76
N HIS A 303 -3.51 2.85 17.44
CA HIS A 303 -4.13 4.04 16.83
C HIS A 303 -5.44 3.80 16.08
N ALA A 304 -5.94 2.58 16.08
CA ALA A 304 -7.09 2.20 15.30
C ALA A 304 -8.15 1.46 16.15
N PHE A 305 -9.34 1.41 15.63
CA PHE A 305 -10.31 0.41 16.04
C PHE A 305 -10.07 -0.87 15.23
N LYS A 306 -10.38 -2.00 15.83
CA LYS A 306 -10.35 -3.33 15.22
C LYS A 306 -11.66 -4.05 15.47
N VAL A 307 -12.00 -5.01 14.63
CA VAL A 307 -13.18 -5.86 14.82
C VAL A 307 -12.77 -7.10 15.60
N ASP A 308 -13.42 -7.36 16.73
CA ASP A 308 -13.34 -8.64 17.42
C ASP A 308 -14.13 -9.68 16.61
N LEU A 309 -13.46 -10.69 16.08
CA LEU A 309 -14.07 -11.72 15.23
C LEU A 309 -14.97 -12.71 15.98
N GLN A 310 -14.99 -12.66 17.31
CA GLN A 310 -15.86 -13.52 18.13
C GLN A 310 -17.19 -12.83 18.46
N THR A 311 -17.17 -11.52 18.70
CA THR A 311 -18.32 -10.73 19.09
C THR A 311 -18.89 -9.87 17.98
N ASP A 312 -18.10 -9.64 16.92
CA ASP A 312 -18.38 -8.71 15.81
C ASP A 312 -18.53 -7.24 16.28
N GLU A 313 -17.83 -6.90 17.36
CA GLU A 313 -17.83 -5.57 17.96
C GLU A 313 -16.53 -4.84 17.66
N LEU A 314 -16.60 -3.51 17.61
CA LEU A 314 -15.42 -2.66 17.49
C LEU A 314 -14.73 -2.51 18.85
N VAL A 315 -13.41 -2.70 18.85
CA VAL A 315 -12.55 -2.53 20.03
C VAL A 315 -11.49 -1.49 19.71
N TYR A 316 -11.33 -0.51 20.62
CA TYR A 316 -10.23 0.44 20.48
C TYR A 316 -8.91 -0.19 20.90
N ASP A 317 -7.96 -0.20 19.97
CA ASP A 317 -6.67 -0.87 20.16
C ASP A 317 -5.78 -0.16 21.18
N GLY A 318 -5.87 1.17 21.29
CA GLY A 318 -4.96 1.99 22.10
C GLY A 318 -4.94 1.69 23.59
N THR A 319 -5.96 0.99 24.11
CA THR A 319 -6.04 0.62 25.54
C THR A 319 -6.06 -0.89 25.75
N SER A 320 -5.81 -1.69 24.70
CA SER A 320 -5.93 -3.14 24.72
C SER A 320 -4.78 -3.82 25.46
N ASP A 321 -5.05 -5.01 26.01
CA ASP A 321 -4.01 -5.87 26.58
C ASP A 321 -3.04 -6.35 25.50
N GLU A 322 -3.50 -6.53 24.26
CA GLU A 322 -2.70 -6.88 23.09
C GLU A 322 -1.63 -5.84 22.79
N LEU A 323 -1.98 -4.55 22.85
CA LEU A 323 -1.03 -3.45 22.71
C LEU A 323 -0.01 -3.47 23.86
N ARG A 324 -0.45 -3.70 25.08
CA ARG A 324 0.43 -3.80 26.24
C ARG A 324 1.48 -4.91 26.08
N ASP A 325 1.04 -6.09 25.67
CA ASP A 325 1.93 -7.26 25.45
C ASP A 325 2.96 -6.95 24.35
N PHE A 326 2.53 -6.30 23.26
CA PHE A 326 3.42 -5.85 22.20
C PHE A 326 4.44 -4.83 22.69
N VAL A 327 4.01 -3.84 23.47
CA VAL A 327 4.88 -2.80 24.05
C VAL A 327 5.93 -3.44 24.98
N GLU A 328 5.56 -4.46 25.75
CA GLU A 328 6.50 -5.19 26.59
C GLU A 328 7.56 -5.90 25.75
N PHE A 329 7.15 -6.63 24.71
CA PHE A 329 8.06 -7.29 23.77
C PHE A 329 9.02 -6.29 23.13
N PHE A 330 8.49 -5.18 22.58
CA PHE A 330 9.30 -4.17 21.93
C PHE A 330 10.29 -3.51 22.90
N SER A 331 9.84 -3.18 24.13
CA SER A 331 10.71 -2.61 25.16
C SER A 331 11.86 -3.55 25.53
N ARG A 332 11.62 -4.86 25.57
CA ARG A 332 12.68 -5.87 25.80
C ARG A 332 13.69 -5.85 24.64
N ALA A 333 13.22 -5.86 23.40
CA ALA A 333 14.08 -5.82 22.21
C ALA A 333 14.89 -4.51 22.13
N PHE A 334 14.25 -3.37 22.44
CA PHE A 334 14.89 -2.06 22.47
C PHE A 334 15.98 -1.98 23.56
N LYS A 335 15.67 -2.39 24.78
CA LYS A 335 16.64 -2.43 25.91
C LYS A 335 17.82 -3.36 25.65
N ALA A 336 17.60 -4.45 24.92
CA ALA A 336 18.67 -5.38 24.50
C ALA A 336 19.53 -4.80 23.35
N GLY A 337 19.14 -3.67 22.77
CA GLY A 337 19.86 -3.02 21.68
C GLY A 337 19.66 -3.73 20.33
N TYR A 338 18.57 -4.45 20.15
CA TYR A 338 18.24 -5.12 18.90
C TYR A 338 17.61 -4.17 17.88
N ILE A 339 17.11 -3.03 18.31
CA ILE A 339 16.46 -2.00 17.52
C ILE A 339 17.35 -0.75 17.45
N ASN A 340 17.36 -0.08 16.31
CA ASN A 340 18.01 1.21 16.15
C ASN A 340 17.43 2.23 17.16
N PRO A 341 18.23 2.86 18.03
CA PRO A 341 17.72 3.84 18.99
C PRO A 341 17.11 5.08 18.33
N ASP A 342 17.48 5.35 17.10
CA ASP A 342 16.95 6.46 16.30
C ASP A 342 15.75 6.03 15.41
N TYR A 343 15.13 4.86 15.68
CA TYR A 343 14.05 4.31 14.85
C TYR A 343 12.89 5.31 14.68
N ALA A 344 12.61 6.12 15.68
CA ALA A 344 11.55 7.12 15.65
C ALA A 344 11.78 8.24 14.61
N TYR A 345 12.98 8.35 14.06
CA TYR A 345 13.34 9.31 13.02
C TYR A 345 13.58 8.66 11.65
N ALA A 346 13.54 7.32 11.59
CA ALA A 346 13.70 6.62 10.34
C ALA A 346 12.53 6.97 9.39
N GLN A 347 12.87 7.33 8.17
CA GLN A 347 11.86 7.60 7.15
C GLN A 347 11.24 6.28 6.68
N MET A 348 9.95 6.30 6.37
CA MET A 348 9.33 5.22 5.63
C MET A 348 10.09 5.03 4.31
N PHE A 349 10.39 3.79 3.94
CA PHE A 349 11.21 3.44 2.76
C PHE A 349 12.68 3.88 2.82
N ASP A 350 13.23 4.17 4.01
CA ASP A 350 14.68 4.36 4.16
C ASP A 350 15.39 2.99 4.26
N ASP A 351 15.90 2.51 3.14
CA ASP A 351 16.60 1.23 3.04
C ASP A 351 18.07 1.30 3.55
N SER A 352 18.47 2.40 4.15
CA SER A 352 19.89 2.61 4.53
C SER A 352 20.40 1.61 5.56
N LEU A 353 19.58 1.20 6.52
CA LEU A 353 19.94 0.19 7.50
C LEU A 353 20.02 -1.21 6.90
N GLN A 354 19.11 -1.56 5.98
CA GLN A 354 19.10 -2.82 5.26
C GLN A 354 20.32 -2.91 4.33
N THR A 355 20.52 -1.89 3.51
CA THR A 355 21.60 -1.85 2.50
C THR A 355 22.98 -1.74 3.10
N SER A 356 23.15 -1.09 4.24
CA SER A 356 24.41 -1.06 4.98
C SER A 356 24.72 -2.35 5.73
N GLY A 357 23.76 -3.28 5.84
CA GLY A 357 23.89 -4.49 6.64
C GLY A 357 23.76 -4.26 8.15
N ALA A 358 23.24 -3.10 8.55
CA ALA A 358 23.05 -2.78 9.96
C ALA A 358 21.87 -3.54 10.58
N THR A 359 20.89 -3.95 9.76
CA THR A 359 19.71 -4.72 10.21
C THR A 359 19.58 -6.04 9.46
N ALA A 360 18.93 -7.01 10.10
CA ALA A 360 18.77 -8.36 9.57
C ALA A 360 17.32 -8.68 9.18
N LEU A 361 16.35 -8.32 10.03
CA LEU A 361 14.93 -8.59 9.85
C LEU A 361 14.18 -7.28 9.69
N PHE A 362 13.22 -7.23 8.78
CA PHE A 362 12.30 -6.11 8.59
C PHE A 362 10.99 -6.59 7.95
N GLY A 363 9.93 -5.80 8.07
CA GLY A 363 8.70 -6.00 7.32
C GLY A 363 8.90 -5.51 5.89
N GLY A 364 8.43 -6.27 4.91
CA GLY A 364 8.55 -5.88 3.52
C GLY A 364 7.53 -6.59 2.64
N MET A 365 7.42 -6.11 1.41
CA MET A 365 6.54 -6.69 0.39
C MET A 365 7.25 -7.83 -0.37
N ASP A 366 6.47 -8.70 -0.99
CA ASP A 366 6.97 -9.77 -1.88
C ASP A 366 7.93 -9.25 -2.96
N ARG A 367 7.67 -8.06 -3.51
CA ARG A 367 8.53 -7.39 -4.50
C ARG A 367 9.90 -6.98 -3.94
N ASP A 368 10.04 -6.79 -2.63
CA ASP A 368 11.30 -6.35 -2.02
C ASP A 368 12.35 -7.46 -2.06
N LEU A 369 11.93 -8.72 -2.12
CA LEU A 369 12.81 -9.85 -2.39
C LEU A 369 13.60 -9.66 -3.69
N THR A 370 12.93 -9.26 -4.76
CA THR A 370 13.59 -8.99 -6.06
C THR A 370 14.31 -7.66 -6.05
N ASN A 371 13.71 -6.59 -5.52
CA ASN A 371 14.28 -5.26 -5.53
C ASN A 371 15.60 -5.19 -4.76
N MET A 372 15.65 -5.75 -3.55
CA MET A 372 16.87 -5.76 -2.74
C MET A 372 17.99 -6.59 -3.37
N LYS A 373 17.63 -7.73 -3.98
CA LYS A 373 18.59 -8.56 -4.69
C LYS A 373 19.16 -7.87 -5.93
N THR A 374 18.28 -7.28 -6.75
CA THR A 374 18.66 -6.67 -8.02
C THR A 374 19.45 -5.37 -7.82
N ASN A 375 18.97 -4.50 -6.93
CA ASN A 375 19.55 -3.16 -6.77
C ASN A 375 20.77 -3.15 -5.84
N TYR A 376 20.80 -4.04 -4.83
CA TYR A 376 21.82 -4.00 -3.77
C TYR A 376 22.57 -5.32 -3.59
N GLY A 377 22.19 -6.37 -4.31
CA GLY A 377 22.83 -7.69 -4.18
C GLY A 377 22.53 -8.38 -2.84
N LEU A 378 21.44 -7.98 -2.14
CA LEU A 378 21.05 -8.54 -0.87
C LEU A 378 20.14 -9.75 -1.08
N ASP A 379 20.51 -10.88 -0.49
CA ASP A 379 19.70 -12.10 -0.51
C ASP A 379 18.78 -12.12 0.71
N LEU A 380 17.49 -11.89 0.46
CA LEU A 380 16.44 -11.92 1.47
C LEU A 380 15.67 -13.22 1.37
N LYS A 381 15.14 -13.66 2.50
CA LYS A 381 14.26 -14.80 2.62
C LYS A 381 12.98 -14.37 3.33
N ALA A 382 11.83 -14.73 2.77
CA ALA A 382 10.57 -14.70 3.50
C ALA A 382 10.58 -15.79 4.59
N VAL A 383 10.05 -15.47 5.75
CA VAL A 383 9.90 -16.39 6.87
C VAL A 383 8.47 -16.36 7.38
N HIS A 384 8.06 -17.39 8.12
CA HIS A 384 6.68 -17.50 8.61
C HIS A 384 6.25 -16.29 9.43
N MET A 385 4.96 -16.01 9.41
CA MET A 385 4.39 -14.98 10.30
C MET A 385 4.65 -15.36 11.75
N THR A 386 4.94 -14.34 12.54
CA THR A 386 5.27 -14.52 13.96
C THR A 386 3.99 -14.57 14.80
N TYR A 387 3.99 -15.36 15.85
CA TYR A 387 2.95 -15.35 16.87
C TYR A 387 3.52 -15.39 18.28
N PRO A 388 2.73 -15.02 19.31
CA PRO A 388 3.18 -15.04 20.69
C PRO A 388 3.50 -16.46 21.16
N GLU A 389 4.36 -16.57 22.15
CA GLU A 389 4.66 -17.85 22.79
C GLU A 389 3.38 -18.55 23.29
N GLY A 390 3.21 -19.80 22.93
CA GLY A 390 2.02 -20.61 23.28
C GLY A 390 0.80 -20.38 22.40
N SER A 391 0.89 -19.54 21.37
CA SER A 391 -0.11 -19.40 20.32
C SER A 391 0.24 -20.29 19.12
N GLU A 392 -0.76 -20.61 18.30
CA GLU A 392 -0.63 -21.40 17.07
C GLU A 392 -0.77 -20.54 15.80
N ALA A 393 -1.05 -19.24 15.95
CA ALA A 393 -1.24 -18.29 14.86
C ALA A 393 -1.06 -16.84 15.37
N PRO A 394 -0.85 -15.85 14.50
CA PRO A 394 -1.01 -14.45 14.84
C PRO A 394 -2.42 -14.17 15.39
N LYS A 395 -2.53 -13.31 16.40
CA LYS A 395 -3.84 -12.96 16.96
C LYS A 395 -4.67 -12.06 16.06
N GLU A 396 -4.01 -11.20 15.27
CA GLU A 396 -4.67 -10.41 14.24
C GLU A 396 -4.38 -11.02 12.87
N TYR A 397 -5.44 -11.14 12.12
CA TYR A 397 -5.35 -11.51 10.74
C TYR A 397 -4.96 -10.25 9.94
N ASN A 398 -3.72 -10.20 9.47
CA ASN A 398 -3.22 -9.07 8.67
C ASN A 398 -3.87 -9.07 7.28
N TYR A 399 -5.13 -8.64 7.26
CA TYR A 399 -5.99 -8.81 6.12
C TYR A 399 -6.70 -7.56 5.65
N GLU A 400 -6.14 -6.41 5.95
CA GLU A 400 -6.65 -5.21 5.31
C GLU A 400 -6.71 -5.40 3.78
N TYR A 401 -5.72 -6.09 3.22
CA TYR A 401 -5.66 -6.38 1.79
C TYR A 401 -6.22 -7.75 1.38
N ALA A 402 -6.30 -8.71 2.28
CA ALA A 402 -6.57 -10.10 1.88
C ALA A 402 -8.05 -10.42 1.66
N LYS A 403 -8.96 -9.66 2.27
CA LYS A 403 -10.40 -9.80 2.00
C LYS A 403 -10.91 -8.76 1.02
N GLN A 404 -10.20 -7.64 0.85
CA GLN A 404 -10.65 -6.54 0.03
C GLN A 404 -10.37 -6.79 -1.45
N ARG A 405 -11.41 -6.68 -2.26
CA ARG A 405 -11.32 -6.63 -3.72
C ARG A 405 -11.36 -5.19 -4.26
N THR A 406 -11.64 -4.24 -3.40
CA THR A 406 -11.54 -2.81 -3.68
C THR A 406 -10.33 -2.23 -2.99
N SER A 407 -9.72 -1.21 -3.59
CA SER A 407 -8.84 -0.33 -2.85
C SER A 407 -9.68 0.86 -2.42
N GLY A 408 -10.04 0.98 -1.18
CA GLY A 408 -10.87 2.08 -0.66
C GLY A 408 -10.31 3.49 -0.89
N MET A 409 -9.21 3.59 -1.64
CA MET A 409 -8.42 4.80 -1.86
C MET A 409 -8.07 5.04 -3.34
N LYS A 410 -8.65 4.29 -4.28
CA LYS A 410 -8.31 4.41 -5.71
C LYS A 410 -9.57 4.52 -6.55
N ASN A 411 -10.37 5.52 -6.22
CA ASN A 411 -11.66 5.77 -6.85
C ASN A 411 -11.56 6.96 -7.81
N ILE A 412 -12.37 6.96 -8.86
CA ILE A 412 -12.62 8.16 -9.65
C ILE A 412 -14.06 8.60 -9.42
N VAL A 413 -14.21 9.83 -8.97
CA VAL A 413 -15.50 10.50 -8.85
C VAL A 413 -15.72 11.44 -10.04
N VAL A 414 -16.99 11.59 -10.43
CA VAL A 414 -17.41 12.57 -11.43
C VAL A 414 -17.90 13.81 -10.70
N THR A 415 -17.36 14.98 -11.04
CA THR A 415 -17.76 16.23 -10.39
C THR A 415 -18.98 16.86 -11.05
N ALA A 416 -19.67 17.71 -10.33
CA ALA A 416 -20.78 18.50 -10.88
C ALA A 416 -20.37 19.49 -11.99
N SER A 417 -19.05 19.71 -12.19
CA SER A 417 -18.53 20.51 -13.30
C SER A 417 -18.44 19.73 -14.61
N CYS A 418 -18.59 18.40 -14.58
CA CYS A 418 -18.56 17.57 -15.79
C CYS A 418 -19.79 17.83 -16.65
N ALA A 419 -19.55 18.27 -17.88
CA ALA A 419 -20.64 18.61 -18.80
C ALA A 419 -21.35 17.37 -19.37
N GLU A 420 -20.67 16.22 -19.43
CA GLU A 420 -21.16 14.98 -20.02
C GLU A 420 -20.89 13.78 -19.09
N PRO A 421 -21.51 13.75 -17.88
CA PRO A 421 -21.22 12.73 -16.87
C PRO A 421 -21.50 11.29 -17.35
N GLU A 422 -22.51 11.09 -18.18
CA GLU A 422 -22.82 9.79 -18.77
C GLU A 422 -21.70 9.28 -19.67
N LYS A 423 -21.12 10.16 -20.50
CA LYS A 423 -19.98 9.80 -21.36
C LYS A 423 -18.70 9.60 -20.54
N ALA A 424 -18.51 10.39 -19.49
CA ALA A 424 -17.39 10.21 -18.56
C ALA A 424 -17.46 8.83 -17.87
N VAL A 425 -18.63 8.44 -17.39
CA VAL A 425 -18.86 7.11 -16.80
C VAL A 425 -18.68 6.00 -17.86
N GLN A 426 -19.16 6.20 -19.08
CA GLN A 426 -18.94 5.23 -20.17
C GLN A 426 -17.46 5.09 -20.55
N PHE A 427 -16.69 6.19 -20.55
CA PHE A 427 -15.24 6.16 -20.71
C PHE A 427 -14.57 5.32 -19.63
N LEU A 428 -14.98 5.50 -18.38
CA LEU A 428 -14.43 4.75 -17.24
C LEU A 428 -14.84 3.26 -17.26
N ASP A 429 -16.01 2.92 -17.79
CA ASP A 429 -16.46 1.53 -17.93
C ASP A 429 -15.59 0.71 -18.89
N TRP A 430 -14.98 1.38 -19.88
CA TRP A 430 -14.08 0.68 -20.81
C TRP A 430 -12.98 -0.09 -20.09
N PHE A 431 -12.48 0.40 -18.96
CA PHE A 431 -11.41 -0.24 -18.19
C PHE A 431 -11.82 -1.58 -17.54
N TYR A 432 -13.12 -1.94 -17.62
CA TYR A 432 -13.70 -3.22 -17.17
C TYR A 432 -14.22 -4.06 -18.34
N SER A 433 -14.11 -3.59 -19.57
CA SER A 433 -14.34 -4.41 -20.77
C SER A 433 -13.20 -5.41 -20.98
N THR A 434 -13.40 -6.40 -21.85
CA THR A 434 -12.34 -7.38 -22.16
C THR A 434 -11.05 -6.71 -22.61
N ASP A 435 -11.14 -5.76 -23.52
CA ASP A 435 -9.96 -5.04 -24.05
C ASP A 435 -9.35 -4.09 -23.01
N GLY A 436 -10.21 -3.37 -22.29
CA GLY A 436 -9.77 -2.42 -21.27
C GLY A 436 -9.08 -3.10 -20.09
N ALA A 437 -9.67 -4.14 -19.53
CA ALA A 437 -9.07 -4.93 -18.47
C ALA A 437 -7.74 -5.56 -18.90
N SER A 438 -7.66 -6.03 -20.16
CA SER A 438 -6.41 -6.51 -20.73
C SER A 438 -5.35 -5.41 -20.81
N ALA A 439 -5.70 -4.22 -21.28
CA ALA A 439 -4.77 -3.09 -21.37
C ALA A 439 -4.29 -2.64 -20.00
N VAL A 440 -5.20 -2.58 -19.02
CA VAL A 440 -4.89 -2.25 -17.62
C VAL A 440 -3.81 -3.16 -17.05
N ASN A 441 -3.91 -4.46 -17.29
CA ASN A 441 -3.01 -5.45 -16.69
C ASN A 441 -1.74 -5.72 -17.50
N PHE A 442 -1.86 -5.76 -18.83
CA PHE A 442 -0.78 -6.23 -19.70
C PHE A 442 -0.27 -5.17 -20.68
N GLY A 443 -0.94 -4.03 -20.78
CA GLY A 443 -0.65 -3.05 -21.83
C GLY A 443 -1.31 -3.40 -23.15
N PHE A 444 -0.87 -2.73 -24.23
CA PHE A 444 -1.59 -2.76 -25.51
C PHE A 444 -0.99 -3.70 -26.56
N GLU A 445 0.33 -3.93 -26.54
CA GLU A 445 1.02 -4.57 -27.65
C GLU A 445 1.75 -5.84 -27.23
N GLU A 446 1.48 -6.96 -27.92
CA GLU A 446 2.23 -8.19 -27.78
C GLU A 446 3.70 -7.99 -28.24
N GLY A 447 4.62 -8.51 -27.47
CA GLY A 447 6.06 -8.35 -27.70
C GLY A 447 6.66 -7.06 -27.14
N GLU A 448 5.86 -6.13 -26.65
CA GLU A 448 6.30 -4.89 -25.97
C GLU A 448 6.15 -4.99 -24.46
N SER A 449 4.98 -5.38 -23.96
CA SER A 449 4.66 -5.48 -22.53
C SER A 449 4.19 -6.87 -22.10
N TYR A 450 3.66 -7.66 -23.03
CA TYR A 450 3.21 -9.02 -22.76
C TYR A 450 3.52 -9.96 -23.94
N GLN A 451 3.38 -11.25 -23.69
CA GLN A 451 3.38 -12.32 -24.69
C GLN A 451 2.18 -13.23 -24.48
N VAL A 452 1.83 -14.03 -25.49
CA VAL A 452 0.80 -15.05 -25.35
C VAL A 452 1.45 -16.43 -25.30
N VAL A 453 1.27 -17.15 -24.20
CA VAL A 453 1.78 -18.50 -23.98
C VAL A 453 0.57 -19.42 -23.73
N ASP A 454 0.42 -20.44 -24.57
CA ASP A 454 -0.71 -21.40 -24.50
C ASP A 454 -2.11 -20.73 -24.50
N GLY A 455 -2.23 -19.59 -25.16
CA GLY A 455 -3.47 -18.81 -25.23
C GLY A 455 -3.71 -17.85 -24.08
N VAL A 456 -2.80 -17.78 -23.09
CA VAL A 456 -2.87 -16.90 -21.92
C VAL A 456 -1.88 -15.75 -22.06
N LYS A 457 -2.33 -14.53 -21.81
CA LYS A 457 -1.45 -13.36 -21.74
C LYS A 457 -0.58 -13.41 -20.48
N GLN A 458 0.71 -13.20 -20.67
CA GLN A 458 1.70 -13.12 -19.60
C GLN A 458 2.54 -11.86 -19.80
N MET A 459 2.80 -11.14 -18.73
CA MET A 459 3.73 -10.00 -18.76
C MET A 459 5.11 -10.44 -19.22
N LEU A 460 5.82 -9.56 -19.93
CA LEU A 460 7.24 -9.76 -20.17
C LEU A 460 8.07 -9.44 -18.93
N PRO A 461 9.21 -10.11 -18.70
CA PRO A 461 10.09 -9.83 -17.56
C PRO A 461 10.47 -8.34 -17.44
N LEU A 462 10.60 -7.64 -18.56
CA LEU A 462 10.83 -6.19 -18.61
C LEU A 462 9.86 -5.40 -17.73
N MET A 463 8.62 -5.86 -17.56
CA MET A 463 7.62 -5.15 -16.77
C MET A 463 7.96 -5.08 -15.27
N LEU A 464 8.86 -5.95 -14.78
CA LEU A 464 9.39 -5.89 -13.41
C LEU A 464 10.62 -4.97 -13.28
N GLU A 465 11.13 -4.48 -14.38
CA GLU A 465 12.33 -3.63 -14.41
C GLU A 465 11.96 -2.14 -14.32
N ARG A 466 12.98 -1.31 -14.13
CA ARG A 466 12.89 0.15 -14.17
C ARG A 466 13.79 0.69 -15.29
N ASN A 467 13.36 1.80 -15.90
CA ASN A 467 14.14 2.51 -16.88
C ASN A 467 15.31 3.31 -16.24
N GLU A 468 16.07 4.04 -17.05
CA GLU A 468 17.21 4.87 -16.59
C GLU A 468 16.78 5.96 -15.58
N ASP A 469 15.52 6.41 -15.62
CA ASP A 469 14.96 7.38 -14.69
C ASP A 469 14.28 6.71 -13.46
N LEU A 470 14.52 5.42 -13.24
CA LEU A 470 13.97 4.58 -12.18
C LEU A 470 12.44 4.42 -12.24
N VAL A 471 11.82 4.72 -13.36
CA VAL A 471 10.37 4.50 -13.58
C VAL A 471 10.14 3.05 -13.98
N SER A 472 9.19 2.40 -13.33
CA SER A 472 8.77 1.04 -13.66
C SER A 472 8.21 0.96 -15.08
N TYR A 473 8.65 -0.01 -15.87
CA TYR A 473 8.05 -0.27 -17.19
C TYR A 473 6.57 -0.66 -17.08
N GLN A 474 6.14 -1.27 -15.98
CA GLN A 474 4.72 -1.53 -15.74
C GLN A 474 3.90 -0.25 -15.72
N VAL A 475 4.38 0.81 -15.07
CA VAL A 475 3.70 2.13 -15.02
C VAL A 475 3.66 2.79 -16.41
N ILE A 476 4.67 2.55 -17.24
CA ILE A 476 4.76 3.13 -18.59
C ILE A 476 3.76 2.47 -19.55
N TYR A 477 3.64 1.15 -19.51
CA TYR A 477 2.92 0.36 -20.50
C TYR A 477 1.53 -0.11 -20.07
N ALA A 478 1.30 -0.22 -18.75
CA ALA A 478 0.05 -0.69 -18.17
C ALA A 478 -0.46 0.30 -17.11
N LEU A 479 -1.60 0.01 -16.49
CA LEU A 479 -2.15 0.86 -15.44
C LEU A 479 -1.85 0.23 -14.07
N ASP A 480 -0.99 0.87 -13.30
CA ASP A 480 -0.68 0.47 -11.92
C ASP A 480 -1.62 1.12 -10.90
N GLU A 481 -2.10 2.32 -11.22
CA GLU A 481 -3.01 3.11 -10.39
C GLU A 481 -4.09 3.76 -11.23
N GLY A 482 -5.33 3.62 -10.80
CA GLY A 482 -6.49 4.22 -11.46
C GLY A 482 -7.67 3.25 -11.59
N PRO A 483 -8.70 3.64 -12.31
CA PRO A 483 -9.88 2.80 -12.48
C PRO A 483 -9.53 1.54 -13.27
N GLY A 484 -10.29 0.49 -13.07
CA GLY A 484 -10.22 -0.70 -13.89
C GLY A 484 -10.05 -1.99 -13.09
N PHE A 485 -10.17 -3.07 -13.84
CA PHE A 485 -10.09 -4.40 -13.29
C PHE A 485 -8.65 -4.89 -13.23
N GLN A 486 -8.18 -5.22 -12.04
CA GLN A 486 -6.80 -5.63 -11.77
C GLN A 486 -6.69 -7.13 -11.48
N ILE A 487 -5.69 -7.77 -12.04
CA ILE A 487 -5.33 -9.16 -11.74
C ILE A 487 -4.23 -9.17 -10.68
N VAL A 488 -4.53 -9.74 -9.53
CA VAL A 488 -3.60 -9.76 -8.39
C VAL A 488 -2.31 -10.51 -8.72
N ASN A 489 -2.43 -11.68 -9.34
CA ASN A 489 -1.30 -12.58 -9.59
C ASN A 489 -0.72 -12.48 -11.02
N LYS A 490 -0.96 -11.36 -11.72
CA LYS A 490 -0.47 -11.16 -13.11
C LYS A 490 1.05 -11.30 -13.28
N ASN A 491 1.80 -11.07 -12.23
CA ASN A 491 3.27 -11.17 -12.23
C ASN A 491 3.79 -12.59 -11.93
N ASN A 492 2.96 -13.49 -11.41
CA ASN A 492 3.40 -14.84 -11.02
C ASN A 492 4.14 -15.60 -12.11
N PRO A 493 3.73 -15.53 -13.40
CA PRO A 493 4.44 -16.24 -14.47
C PRO A 493 5.88 -15.76 -14.72
N ILE A 494 6.22 -14.55 -14.28
CA ILE A 494 7.54 -13.93 -14.48
C ILE A 494 8.30 -13.69 -13.18
N ASN A 495 7.65 -13.85 -12.04
CA ASN A 495 8.31 -13.81 -10.74
C ASN A 495 9.22 -15.03 -10.58
N GLU A 496 10.32 -14.85 -9.88
CA GLU A 496 11.12 -15.97 -9.41
C GLU A 496 10.36 -16.78 -8.36
N ASP A 497 10.63 -18.08 -8.25
CA ASP A 497 9.91 -19.01 -7.38
C ASP A 497 9.84 -18.52 -5.93
N TYR A 498 10.94 -18.00 -5.40
CA TYR A 498 11.01 -17.50 -4.02
C TYR A 498 10.08 -16.30 -3.74
N VAL A 499 9.72 -15.51 -4.76
CA VAL A 499 8.75 -14.40 -4.63
C VAL A 499 7.33 -14.97 -4.50
N ASN A 500 7.02 -15.99 -5.30
CA ASN A 500 5.73 -16.66 -5.24
C ASN A 500 5.58 -17.47 -3.95
N GLU A 501 6.67 -18.12 -3.48
CA GLU A 501 6.71 -18.84 -2.21
C GLU A 501 6.47 -17.93 -1.01
N ALA A 502 6.92 -16.68 -1.03
CA ALA A 502 6.77 -15.77 0.09
C ALA A 502 5.32 -15.62 0.55
N LYS A 503 4.39 -15.50 -0.40
CA LYS A 503 2.96 -15.39 -0.09
C LYS A 503 2.42 -16.64 0.60
N ASN A 504 2.90 -17.82 0.20
CA ASN A 504 2.52 -19.09 0.81
C ASN A 504 3.06 -19.20 2.23
N ILE A 505 4.32 -18.83 2.43
CA ILE A 505 4.99 -18.82 3.74
C ILE A 505 4.24 -17.90 4.71
N TRP A 506 3.84 -16.70 4.25
CA TRP A 506 3.11 -15.75 5.08
C TRP A 506 1.66 -16.16 5.37
N LEU A 507 1.09 -17.08 4.59
CA LEU A 507 -0.23 -17.66 4.80
C LEU A 507 -0.21 -19.04 5.48
N ASP A 508 0.97 -19.58 5.76
CA ASP A 508 1.10 -20.92 6.36
C ASP A 508 0.77 -20.91 7.86
N TYR A 509 -0.48 -20.57 8.17
CA TYR A 509 -1.08 -20.69 9.50
C TYR A 509 -2.61 -20.81 9.41
N ASP A 510 -3.23 -21.31 10.45
CA ASP A 510 -4.69 -21.42 10.53
C ASP A 510 -5.33 -20.04 10.79
N THR A 511 -5.79 -19.41 9.71
CA THR A 511 -6.39 -18.07 9.74
C THR A 511 -7.69 -17.99 10.55
N SER A 512 -8.34 -19.14 10.80
CA SER A 512 -9.53 -19.21 11.66
C SER A 512 -9.22 -18.99 13.15
N LYS A 513 -7.96 -18.99 13.51
CA LYS A 513 -7.46 -18.74 14.87
C LYS A 513 -7.28 -17.24 15.17
N ALA A 514 -7.35 -16.38 14.18
CA ALA A 514 -7.28 -14.94 14.41
C ALA A 514 -8.45 -14.47 15.28
N LEU A 515 -8.16 -13.56 16.19
CA LEU A 515 -9.13 -12.99 17.11
C LEU A 515 -9.66 -11.64 16.59
N PHE A 516 -8.86 -10.93 15.83
CA PHE A 516 -9.15 -9.58 15.35
C PHE A 516 -8.93 -9.44 13.86
N SER A 517 -9.61 -8.47 13.28
CA SER A 517 -9.35 -7.97 11.93
C SER A 517 -9.43 -6.44 11.92
N ALA A 518 -8.79 -5.83 10.92
CA ALA A 518 -8.94 -4.40 10.68
C ALA A 518 -10.41 -4.03 10.42
N THR A 519 -10.80 -2.82 10.80
CA THR A 519 -12.11 -2.26 10.44
C THR A 519 -12.18 -2.03 8.94
N PRO A 520 -13.36 -2.20 8.31
CA PRO A 520 -13.58 -1.75 6.95
C PRO A 520 -13.43 -0.22 6.86
N THR A 521 -13.35 0.30 5.64
CA THR A 521 -13.36 1.75 5.43
C THR A 521 -14.72 2.31 5.83
N LEU A 522 -14.77 3.01 6.96
CA LEU A 522 -15.98 3.60 7.50
C LEU A 522 -16.21 5.01 6.92
N ALA A 523 -17.47 5.36 6.72
CA ALA A 523 -17.88 6.72 6.37
C ALA A 523 -18.49 7.39 7.62
N PHE A 524 -18.08 8.64 7.85
CA PHE A 524 -18.62 9.47 8.92
C PHE A 524 -19.45 10.59 8.32
N THR A 525 -20.54 10.95 8.98
CA THR A 525 -21.29 12.15 8.63
C THR A 525 -20.43 13.40 8.89
N ALA A 526 -20.78 14.53 8.27
CA ALA A 526 -20.06 15.79 8.50
C ALA A 526 -20.09 16.21 9.98
N GLU A 527 -21.21 15.98 10.67
CA GLU A 527 -21.39 16.28 12.10
C GLU A 527 -20.49 15.37 12.97
N GLU A 528 -20.52 14.06 12.73
CA GLU A 528 -19.61 13.12 13.41
C GLU A 528 -18.13 13.46 13.18
N ALA A 529 -17.76 13.76 11.94
CA ALA A 529 -16.38 14.11 11.61
C ALA A 529 -15.91 15.41 12.30
N GLU A 530 -16.79 16.41 12.44
CA GLU A 530 -16.48 17.65 13.18
C GLU A 530 -16.36 17.38 14.68
N ASP A 531 -17.31 16.65 15.27
CA ASP A 531 -17.35 16.38 16.70
C ASP A 531 -16.18 15.49 17.16
N MET A 532 -15.83 14.45 16.38
CA MET A 532 -14.74 13.53 16.72
C MET A 532 -13.33 14.08 16.46
N ALA A 533 -13.17 15.09 15.59
CA ALA A 533 -11.85 15.50 15.10
C ALA A 533 -10.86 15.88 16.23
N GLN A 534 -11.33 16.66 17.23
CA GLN A 534 -10.47 17.07 18.34
C GLN A 534 -10.19 15.90 19.28
N ILE A 535 -11.19 15.10 19.61
CA ILE A 535 -11.07 13.93 20.50
C ILE A 535 -10.06 12.94 19.90
N ASN A 536 -10.25 12.60 18.62
CA ASN A 536 -9.38 11.68 17.91
C ASN A 536 -7.92 12.18 17.85
N SER A 537 -7.72 13.47 17.56
CA SER A 537 -6.38 14.09 17.53
C SER A 537 -5.69 14.07 18.88
N ASP A 538 -6.41 14.38 19.96
CA ASP A 538 -5.87 14.41 21.31
C ASP A 538 -5.50 12.99 21.79
N ILE A 539 -6.39 12.03 21.60
CA ILE A 539 -6.15 10.62 21.92
C ILE A 539 -4.98 10.09 21.11
N TYR A 540 -4.96 10.29 19.78
CA TYR A 540 -3.87 9.85 18.92
C TYR A 540 -2.50 10.37 19.40
N THR A 541 -2.42 11.66 19.71
CA THR A 541 -1.17 12.29 20.17
C THR A 541 -0.72 11.75 21.53
N HIS A 542 -1.67 11.54 22.43
CA HIS A 542 -1.40 11.00 23.76
C HIS A 542 -0.90 9.55 23.68
N VAL A 543 -1.64 8.69 22.97
CA VAL A 543 -1.26 7.28 22.75
C VAL A 543 0.12 7.19 22.11
N ALA A 544 0.37 7.90 21.00
CA ALA A 544 1.68 7.90 20.35
C ALA A 544 2.82 8.28 21.29
N THR A 545 2.57 9.28 22.14
CA THR A 545 3.58 9.77 23.08
C THR A 545 3.86 8.78 24.20
N GLU A 546 2.84 8.28 24.87
CA GLU A 546 2.99 7.43 26.05
C GLU A 546 3.49 6.02 25.67
N ILE A 547 2.95 5.44 24.58
CA ILE A 547 3.43 4.16 24.05
C ILE A 547 4.92 4.25 23.70
N SER A 548 5.35 5.32 23.03
CA SER A 548 6.77 5.53 22.72
C SER A 548 7.64 5.59 23.98
N LYS A 549 7.18 6.23 25.06
CA LYS A 549 7.91 6.27 26.34
C LYS A 549 8.04 4.88 26.98
N PHE A 550 6.97 4.07 26.95
CA PHE A 550 7.03 2.69 27.44
C PHE A 550 7.98 1.85 26.61
N MET A 551 7.91 1.94 25.28
CA MET A 551 8.75 1.19 24.36
C MET A 551 10.24 1.50 24.53
N MET A 552 10.59 2.78 24.66
CA MET A 552 11.97 3.22 24.88
C MET A 552 12.44 3.04 26.33
N GLY A 553 11.54 2.67 27.25
CA GLY A 553 11.85 2.50 28.67
C GLY A 553 12.08 3.82 29.41
N GLU A 554 11.57 4.93 28.88
CA GLU A 554 11.54 6.23 29.56
C GLU A 554 10.48 6.23 30.66
N SER A 555 9.39 5.51 30.49
CA SER A 555 8.41 5.15 31.51
C SER A 555 8.50 3.66 31.82
N GLU A 556 8.37 3.30 33.10
CA GLU A 556 8.31 1.89 33.48
C GLU A 556 6.94 1.31 33.11
N LEU A 557 6.91 0.19 32.40
CA LEU A 557 5.68 -0.52 32.09
C LEU A 557 5.35 -1.49 33.25
N ASN A 558 4.30 -1.20 33.99
CA ASN A 558 3.73 -2.04 35.04
C ASN A 558 2.22 -1.76 35.15
N ASP A 559 1.51 -2.51 36.02
CA ASP A 559 0.05 -2.37 36.14
C ASP A 559 -0.37 -0.95 36.55
N ASP A 560 0.33 -0.31 37.48
CA ASP A 560 -0.05 1.02 37.95
C ASP A 560 0.10 2.07 36.84
N THR A 561 1.20 2.03 36.09
CA THR A 561 1.49 3.00 35.03
C THR A 561 0.61 2.75 33.80
N TRP A 562 0.35 1.49 33.45
CA TRP A 562 -0.55 1.13 32.36
C TRP A 562 -1.99 1.54 32.66
N ASN A 563 -2.51 1.21 33.85
CA ASN A 563 -3.85 1.60 34.25
C ASN A 563 -4.03 3.13 34.33
N ALA A 564 -3.00 3.87 34.73
CA ALA A 564 -3.04 5.33 34.71
C ALA A 564 -3.12 5.86 33.25
N TYR A 565 -2.34 5.30 32.34
CA TYR A 565 -2.40 5.63 30.92
C TYR A 565 -3.78 5.35 30.32
N VAL A 566 -4.36 4.17 30.59
CA VAL A 566 -5.70 3.80 30.11
C VAL A 566 -6.74 4.80 30.63
N ALA A 567 -6.69 5.12 31.93
CA ALA A 567 -7.63 6.08 32.53
C ALA A 567 -7.47 7.50 31.92
N ASP A 568 -6.25 7.91 31.54
CA ASP A 568 -6.04 9.19 30.86
C ASP A 568 -6.67 9.19 29.46
N VAL A 569 -6.54 8.10 28.68
CA VAL A 569 -7.17 7.95 27.35
C VAL A 569 -8.72 7.95 27.48
N GLU A 570 -9.25 7.20 28.44
CA GLU A 570 -10.70 7.20 28.73
C GLU A 570 -11.22 8.60 29.06
N ALA A 571 -10.47 9.34 29.89
CA ALA A 571 -10.85 10.70 30.30
C ALA A 571 -10.80 11.73 29.14
N MET A 572 -10.11 11.42 28.04
CA MET A 572 -10.06 12.26 26.83
C MET A 572 -11.31 12.13 25.95
N GLY A 573 -12.26 11.26 26.30
CA GLY A 573 -13.51 11.07 25.56
C GLY A 573 -13.53 9.83 24.67
N LEU A 574 -12.79 8.78 25.04
CA LEU A 574 -12.77 7.53 24.27
C LEU A 574 -14.17 6.94 24.06
N ASP A 575 -15.05 6.96 25.08
CA ASP A 575 -16.42 6.45 24.96
C ASP A 575 -17.22 7.20 23.88
N GLU A 576 -17.03 8.51 23.77
CA GLU A 576 -17.67 9.34 22.75
C GLU A 576 -17.11 9.02 21.35
N LEU A 577 -15.78 8.94 21.22
CA LEU A 577 -15.12 8.54 19.98
C LEU A 577 -15.60 7.15 19.51
N GLN A 578 -15.66 6.19 20.42
CA GLN A 578 -16.14 4.83 20.13
C GLN A 578 -17.57 4.83 19.61
N SER A 579 -18.47 5.66 20.18
CA SER A 579 -19.86 5.74 19.73
C SER A 579 -20.00 6.20 18.27
N PHE A 580 -19.11 7.10 17.79
CA PHE A 580 -19.09 7.51 16.38
C PHE A 580 -18.65 6.35 15.47
N TYR A 581 -17.61 5.62 15.86
CA TYR A 581 -17.13 4.46 15.10
C TYR A 581 -18.17 3.33 15.06
N GLU A 582 -18.84 3.02 16.15
CA GLU A 582 -19.92 2.02 16.22
C GLU A 582 -21.11 2.42 15.35
N ALA A 583 -21.49 3.70 15.34
CA ALA A 583 -22.55 4.20 14.48
C ALA A 583 -22.18 4.08 12.99
N ALA A 584 -20.95 4.43 12.63
CA ALA A 584 -20.45 4.29 11.26
C ALA A 584 -20.34 2.81 10.83
N TYR A 585 -19.90 1.93 11.72
CA TYR A 585 -19.82 0.49 11.47
C TYR A 585 -21.20 -0.13 11.26
N SER A 586 -22.16 0.22 12.09
CA SER A 586 -23.55 -0.23 11.94
C SER A 586 -24.19 0.23 10.61
N ARG A 587 -23.88 1.46 10.15
CA ARG A 587 -24.31 1.92 8.83
C ARG A 587 -23.65 1.12 7.71
N TYR A 588 -22.32 0.88 7.81
CA TYR A 588 -21.59 0.06 6.85
C TYR A 588 -22.18 -1.33 6.71
N GLU A 589 -22.50 -2.00 7.81
CA GLU A 589 -23.10 -3.34 7.78
C GLU A 589 -24.51 -3.36 7.16
N SER A 590 -25.22 -2.24 7.19
CA SER A 590 -26.58 -2.12 6.64
C SER A 590 -26.65 -1.77 5.16
N ARG A 591 -25.52 -1.44 4.49
CA ARG A 591 -25.43 -1.04 3.07
C ARG A 591 -25.82 -2.12 2.07
#